data_e525bad65476809753d355ff0c4549ae
#
_entry.id   e525bad65476809753d355ff0c4549ae
#
_cell.length_a   1.000
_cell.length_b   1.000
_cell.length_c   1.000
_cell.angle_alpha   90.00
_cell.angle_beta   90.00
_cell.angle_gamma   90.00
#
_symmetry.space_group_name_H-M   'P 1'
#
loop_
_entity.id
_entity.type
_entity.pdbx_description
1 polymer ?
#
loop_
_entity_poly.entity_id
_entity_poly.type
_entity_poly.pdbx_seq_one_letter_code
_entity_poly.pdbx_strand_id
1 'polypeptide(L)'
;MVAAARPSPDPSKAAGEDVVRGILLRIAAAGCFSIMTATLKLASQDGVAAPEMLFYRAFFGLPVVLAWVLTQPGGLSALSTRRPLAHLGRSALGVAAILCLFQTLTLLPLADATTLSFTAPIFATILSFFVLKEAVGPRRWAAVAVGFIGVIVVMRPGVGHSVPLAGVAFALIGAVLTAGVTITLRQLRDTEHVAAIVFWFFVACSVVGAILLPFVGHWHPLSVFGLLIGSGVAGGLAQLFMTASLQKAPVAVVAPFDYLQIVGAIVFGWWLMAATPTLTTLAGAALIASSGLYTAWREHVRRKASLIQPTAPLV
;
A
#
# COMPACT_ATOMS: atom_id res chain seq x y z
N MET A 1 -22.57 3.43 52.34
CA MET A 1 -22.20 2.54 51.27
C MET A 1 -21.12 3.22 50.41
N VAL A 2 -19.86 2.87 50.62
CA VAL A 2 -18.73 3.43 49.86
C VAL A 2 -18.70 2.66 48.52
N ALA A 3 -18.93 3.34 47.40
CA ALA A 3 -18.80 2.75 46.06
C ALA A 3 -17.34 2.36 45.85
N ALA A 4 -17.08 1.05 45.70
CA ALA A 4 -15.78 0.55 45.38
C ALA A 4 -15.33 1.11 44.00
N ALA A 5 -14.28 1.91 44.01
CA ALA A 5 -13.65 2.42 42.78
C ALA A 5 -13.24 1.22 41.93
N ARG A 6 -13.70 1.17 40.66
CA ARG A 6 -13.24 0.16 39.71
C ARG A 6 -11.71 0.31 39.56
N PRO A 7 -10.93 -0.79 39.65
CA PRO A 7 -9.49 -0.72 39.47
C PRO A 7 -9.18 -0.14 38.07
N SER A 8 -8.29 0.84 38.02
CA SER A 8 -7.79 1.39 36.75
C SER A 8 -7.19 0.25 35.91
N PRO A 9 -7.46 0.19 34.59
CA PRO A 9 -6.91 -0.85 33.73
C PRO A 9 -5.38 -0.83 33.78
N ASP A 10 -4.77 -2.00 33.92
CA ASP A 10 -3.32 -2.17 33.91
C ASP A 10 -2.73 -1.60 32.60
N PRO A 11 -1.81 -0.60 32.65
CA PRO A 11 -1.26 0.04 31.46
C PRO A 11 -0.57 -0.94 30.49
N SER A 12 -0.04 -2.06 30.99
CA SER A 12 0.61 -3.09 30.17
C SER A 12 -0.41 -3.89 29.36
N LYS A 13 -1.57 -4.19 29.93
CA LYS A 13 -2.69 -4.84 29.24
C LYS A 13 -3.31 -3.94 28.19
N ALA A 14 -3.51 -2.66 28.52
CA ALA A 14 -4.06 -1.67 27.58
C ALA A 14 -3.13 -1.49 26.35
N ALA A 15 -1.82 -1.42 26.56
CA ALA A 15 -0.83 -1.35 25.46
C ALA A 15 -0.83 -2.63 24.58
N GLY A 16 -0.99 -3.81 25.20
CA GLY A 16 -1.08 -5.08 24.47
C GLY A 16 -2.37 -5.19 23.64
N GLU A 17 -3.51 -4.75 24.18
CA GLU A 17 -4.78 -4.72 23.47
C GLU A 17 -4.76 -3.76 22.28
N ASP A 18 -4.11 -2.61 22.39
CA ASP A 18 -3.97 -1.66 21.27
C ASP A 18 -3.12 -2.25 20.14
N VAL A 19 -2.05 -2.98 20.44
CA VAL A 19 -1.23 -3.67 19.42
C VAL A 19 -2.05 -4.74 18.69
N VAL A 20 -2.83 -5.55 19.39
CA VAL A 20 -3.70 -6.56 18.77
C VAL A 20 -4.75 -5.91 17.87
N ARG A 21 -5.39 -4.82 18.31
CA ARG A 21 -6.32 -4.04 17.49
C ARG A 21 -5.64 -3.49 16.24
N GLY A 22 -4.40 -2.99 16.37
CA GLY A 22 -3.59 -2.53 15.24
C GLY A 22 -3.35 -3.64 14.20
N ILE A 23 -3.04 -4.85 14.65
CA ILE A 23 -2.87 -6.02 13.78
C ILE A 23 -4.17 -6.40 13.08
N LEU A 24 -5.29 -6.48 13.80
CA LEU A 24 -6.60 -6.82 13.23
C LEU A 24 -7.04 -5.80 12.17
N LEU A 25 -6.84 -4.50 12.44
CA LEU A 25 -7.10 -3.44 11.46
C LEU A 25 -6.21 -3.58 10.22
N ARG A 26 -4.94 -4.00 10.38
CA ARG A 26 -4.06 -4.21 9.22
C ARG A 26 -4.47 -5.41 8.38
N ILE A 27 -4.91 -6.48 9.01
CA ILE A 27 -5.47 -7.66 8.32
C ILE A 27 -6.75 -7.26 7.56
N ALA A 28 -7.65 -6.49 8.18
CA ALA A 28 -8.84 -5.97 7.52
C ALA A 28 -8.48 -5.05 6.33
N ALA A 29 -7.47 -4.18 6.48
CA ALA A 29 -6.96 -3.35 5.39
C ALA A 29 -6.45 -4.20 4.22
N ALA A 30 -5.63 -5.23 4.50
CA ALA A 30 -5.12 -6.14 3.48
C ALA A 30 -6.26 -6.88 2.75
N GLY A 31 -7.29 -7.33 3.47
CA GLY A 31 -8.49 -7.93 2.89
C GLY A 31 -9.24 -6.96 1.96
N CYS A 32 -9.48 -5.73 2.41
CA CYS A 32 -10.12 -4.70 1.59
C CYS A 32 -9.29 -4.32 0.36
N PHE A 33 -7.96 -4.22 0.47
CA PHE A 33 -7.09 -4.01 -0.70
C PHE A 33 -7.14 -5.17 -1.67
N SER A 34 -7.20 -6.41 -1.18
CA SER A 34 -7.34 -7.60 -2.03
C SER A 34 -8.67 -7.60 -2.79
N ILE A 35 -9.77 -7.24 -2.13
CA ILE A 35 -11.09 -7.07 -2.77
C ILE A 35 -11.02 -5.96 -3.82
N MET A 36 -10.44 -4.81 -3.49
CA MET A 36 -10.27 -3.69 -4.42
C MET A 36 -9.50 -4.11 -5.67
N THR A 37 -8.35 -4.77 -5.51
CA THR A 37 -7.53 -5.18 -6.66
C THR A 37 -8.19 -6.28 -7.48
N ALA A 38 -8.92 -7.20 -6.83
CA ALA A 38 -9.67 -8.24 -7.52
C ALA A 38 -10.83 -7.66 -8.36
N THR A 39 -11.63 -6.74 -7.80
CA THR A 39 -12.73 -6.08 -8.52
C THR A 39 -12.21 -5.22 -9.68
N LEU A 40 -11.10 -4.49 -9.49
CA LEU A 40 -10.44 -3.74 -10.57
C LEU A 40 -9.88 -4.67 -11.65
N LYS A 41 -9.31 -5.83 -11.28
CA LYS A 41 -8.83 -6.82 -12.24
C LYS A 41 -10.00 -7.40 -13.07
N LEU A 42 -11.13 -7.72 -12.44
CA LEU A 42 -12.34 -8.14 -13.16
C LEU A 42 -12.81 -7.04 -14.13
N ALA A 43 -12.94 -5.79 -13.65
CA ALA A 43 -13.32 -4.68 -14.50
C ALA A 43 -12.35 -4.49 -15.70
N SER A 44 -11.05 -4.76 -15.51
CA SER A 44 -10.06 -4.69 -16.59
C SER A 44 -10.29 -5.72 -17.69
N GLN A 45 -10.87 -6.88 -17.37
CA GLN A 45 -11.20 -7.91 -18.35
C GLN A 45 -12.35 -7.47 -19.24
N ASP A 46 -13.22 -6.57 -18.75
CA ASP A 46 -14.30 -5.94 -19.49
C ASP A 46 -13.89 -4.62 -20.19
N GLY A 47 -12.59 -4.40 -20.34
CA GLY A 47 -12.02 -3.28 -21.10
C GLY A 47 -11.87 -1.96 -20.32
N VAL A 48 -12.07 -1.93 -19.00
CA VAL A 48 -11.86 -0.73 -18.20
C VAL A 48 -10.38 -0.36 -18.17
N ALA A 49 -10.06 0.85 -18.59
CA ALA A 49 -8.68 1.36 -18.65
C ALA A 49 -8.17 1.82 -17.27
N ALA A 50 -6.85 1.84 -17.09
CA ALA A 50 -6.23 2.24 -15.83
C ALA A 50 -6.63 3.67 -15.34
N PRO A 51 -6.78 4.70 -16.21
CA PRO A 51 -7.28 6.01 -15.77
C PRO A 51 -8.75 5.98 -15.33
N GLU A 52 -9.60 5.15 -15.93
CA GLU A 52 -10.98 4.95 -15.48
C GLU A 52 -11.01 4.32 -14.09
N MET A 53 -10.19 3.28 -13.86
CA MET A 53 -10.03 2.67 -12.54
C MET A 53 -9.58 3.69 -11.50
N LEU A 54 -8.63 4.57 -11.85
CA LEU A 54 -8.16 5.64 -10.97
C LEU A 54 -9.31 6.56 -10.56
N PHE A 55 -10.10 7.02 -11.55
CA PHE A 55 -11.24 7.90 -11.30
C PHE A 55 -12.27 7.26 -10.38
N TYR A 56 -12.85 6.14 -10.80
CA TYR A 56 -13.96 5.52 -10.08
C TYR A 56 -13.54 5.04 -8.68
N ARG A 57 -12.36 4.44 -8.55
CA ARG A 57 -11.84 4.06 -7.23
C ARG A 57 -11.71 5.26 -6.29
N ALA A 58 -11.19 6.37 -6.78
CA ALA A 58 -11.00 7.55 -5.95
C ALA A 58 -12.32 8.26 -5.67
N PHE A 59 -13.16 8.43 -6.68
CA PHE A 59 -14.46 9.10 -6.59
C PHE A 59 -15.41 8.39 -5.61
N PHE A 60 -15.57 7.07 -5.73
CA PHE A 60 -16.42 6.30 -4.82
C PHE A 60 -15.76 6.01 -3.46
N GLY A 61 -14.44 6.12 -3.36
CA GLY A 61 -13.73 6.07 -2.07
C GLY A 61 -13.78 7.39 -1.29
N LEU A 62 -13.96 8.54 -1.96
CA LEU A 62 -14.00 9.85 -1.33
C LEU A 62 -15.10 9.99 -0.25
N PRO A 63 -16.35 9.56 -0.46
CA PRO A 63 -17.37 9.59 0.60
C PRO A 63 -16.97 8.81 1.86
N VAL A 64 -16.32 7.64 1.69
CA VAL A 64 -15.84 6.81 2.79
C VAL A 64 -14.74 7.54 3.56
N VAL A 65 -13.78 8.16 2.86
CA VAL A 65 -12.72 8.95 3.47
C VAL A 65 -13.27 10.18 4.15
N LEU A 66 -14.22 10.89 3.52
CA LEU A 66 -14.86 12.08 4.10
C LEU A 66 -15.65 11.75 5.38
N ALA A 67 -16.41 10.67 5.36
CA ALA A 67 -17.12 10.18 6.55
C ALA A 67 -16.15 9.93 7.72
N TRP A 68 -15.00 9.32 7.43
CA TRP A 68 -13.96 9.12 8.44
C TRP A 68 -13.35 10.43 8.92
N VAL A 69 -13.04 11.38 8.02
CA VAL A 69 -12.51 12.71 8.40
C VAL A 69 -13.42 13.41 9.39
N LEU A 70 -14.74 13.32 9.21
CA LEU A 70 -15.73 13.91 10.12
C LEU A 70 -15.68 13.30 11.53
N THR A 71 -15.17 12.08 11.69
CA THR A 71 -14.98 11.44 13.01
C THR A 71 -13.66 11.79 13.68
N GLN A 72 -12.71 12.45 12.95
CA GLN A 72 -11.43 12.83 13.53
C GLN A 72 -11.51 14.10 14.38
N PRO A 73 -10.64 14.27 15.38
CA PRO A 73 -10.51 15.53 16.10
C PRO A 73 -10.26 16.68 15.12
N GLY A 74 -11.11 17.71 15.18
CA GLY A 74 -11.08 18.83 14.24
C GLY A 74 -11.97 18.68 12.99
N GLY A 75 -12.49 17.48 12.68
CA GLY A 75 -13.39 17.27 11.54
C GLY A 75 -12.84 17.88 10.24
N LEU A 76 -13.62 18.72 9.55
CA LEU A 76 -13.19 19.36 8.30
C LEU A 76 -11.99 20.30 8.47
N SER A 77 -11.75 20.87 9.65
CA SER A 77 -10.58 21.73 9.88
C SER A 77 -9.26 20.95 9.82
N ALA A 78 -9.30 19.63 10.05
CA ALA A 78 -8.14 18.74 9.90
C ALA A 78 -7.68 18.60 8.43
N LEU A 79 -8.48 19.05 7.45
CA LEU A 79 -8.12 19.06 6.02
C LEU A 79 -7.28 20.28 5.63
N SER A 80 -7.16 21.28 6.50
CA SER A 80 -6.32 22.45 6.26
C SER A 80 -4.86 22.04 6.14
N THR A 81 -4.16 22.56 5.14
CA THR A 81 -2.73 22.30 4.94
C THR A 81 -1.94 23.62 4.92
N ARG A 82 -0.75 23.59 5.50
CA ARG A 82 0.25 24.66 5.43
C ARG A 82 1.31 24.43 4.35
N ARG A 83 1.31 23.24 3.73
CA ARG A 83 2.33 22.82 2.75
C ARG A 83 1.72 22.27 1.46
N PRO A 84 0.94 23.09 0.69
CA PRO A 84 0.21 22.61 -0.48
C PRO A 84 1.12 22.02 -1.56
N LEU A 85 2.32 22.59 -1.78
CA LEU A 85 3.28 22.05 -2.76
C LEU A 85 3.80 20.66 -2.36
N ALA A 86 3.97 20.39 -1.06
CA ALA A 86 4.38 19.06 -0.60
C ALA A 86 3.26 18.02 -0.82
N HIS A 87 1.99 18.42 -0.60
CA HIS A 87 0.84 17.58 -0.94
C HIS A 87 0.74 17.34 -2.45
N LEU A 88 0.99 18.35 -3.27
CA LEU A 88 0.97 18.21 -4.72
C LEU A 88 2.06 17.24 -5.20
N GLY A 89 3.30 17.39 -4.74
CA GLY A 89 4.41 16.49 -5.10
C GLY A 89 4.16 15.05 -4.66
N ARG A 90 3.68 14.86 -3.41
CA ARG A 90 3.28 13.55 -2.88
C ARG A 90 2.14 12.93 -3.69
N SER A 91 1.12 13.74 -4.04
CA SER A 91 -0.02 13.26 -4.81
C SER A 91 0.36 12.93 -6.25
N ALA A 92 1.21 13.73 -6.89
CA ALA A 92 1.72 13.42 -8.23
C ALA A 92 2.45 12.08 -8.29
N LEU A 93 3.37 11.83 -7.34
CA LEU A 93 4.04 10.53 -7.21
C LEU A 93 3.05 9.40 -6.95
N GLY A 94 2.07 9.62 -6.06
CA GLY A 94 1.09 8.61 -5.70
C GLY A 94 0.12 8.29 -6.85
N VAL A 95 -0.33 9.29 -7.60
CA VAL A 95 -1.18 9.11 -8.80
C VAL A 95 -0.43 8.32 -9.86
N ALA A 96 0.83 8.69 -10.15
CA ALA A 96 1.66 7.97 -11.10
C ALA A 96 1.88 6.51 -10.66
N ALA A 97 2.16 6.28 -9.37
CA ALA A 97 2.31 4.94 -8.81
C ALA A 97 1.05 4.07 -8.99
N ILE A 98 -0.13 4.65 -8.70
CA ILE A 98 -1.41 3.93 -8.84
C ILE A 98 -1.74 3.68 -10.32
N LEU A 99 -1.50 4.63 -11.21
CA LEU A 99 -1.70 4.42 -12.65
C LEU A 99 -0.82 3.26 -13.15
N CYS A 100 0.44 3.20 -12.73
CA CYS A 100 1.33 2.07 -13.05
C CYS A 100 0.78 0.75 -12.46
N LEU A 101 0.31 0.74 -11.22
CA LEU A 101 -0.29 -0.45 -10.60
C LEU A 101 -1.53 -0.91 -11.39
N PHE A 102 -2.43 0.00 -11.75
CA PHE A 102 -3.65 -0.35 -12.48
C PHE A 102 -3.33 -0.79 -13.91
N GLN A 103 -2.34 -0.15 -14.57
CA GLN A 103 -1.85 -0.64 -15.85
C GLN A 103 -1.21 -2.02 -15.74
N THR A 104 -0.54 -2.32 -14.64
CA THR A 104 -0.04 -3.68 -14.35
C THR A 104 -1.19 -4.69 -14.24
N LEU A 105 -2.28 -4.32 -13.54
CA LEU A 105 -3.47 -5.17 -13.41
C LEU A 105 -4.14 -5.46 -14.76
N THR A 106 -4.10 -4.54 -15.72
CA THR A 106 -4.63 -4.81 -17.07
C THR A 106 -3.79 -5.82 -17.84
N LEU A 107 -2.48 -5.81 -17.63
CA LEU A 107 -1.51 -6.58 -18.43
C LEU A 107 -1.13 -7.93 -17.82
N LEU A 108 -1.21 -8.09 -16.49
CA LEU A 108 -0.75 -9.28 -15.78
C LEU A 108 -1.88 -9.99 -15.03
N PRO A 109 -1.73 -11.30 -14.76
CA PRO A 109 -2.56 -12.00 -13.79
C PRO A 109 -2.51 -11.32 -12.42
N LEU A 110 -3.61 -11.37 -11.65
CA LEU A 110 -3.73 -10.67 -10.35
C LEU A 110 -2.60 -11.03 -9.37
N ALA A 111 -2.25 -12.33 -9.31
CA ALA A 111 -1.18 -12.81 -8.42
C ALA A 111 0.19 -12.25 -8.82
N ASP A 112 0.54 -12.24 -10.11
CA ASP A 112 1.83 -11.72 -10.60
C ASP A 112 1.91 -10.21 -10.41
N ALA A 113 0.83 -9.46 -10.76
CA ALA A 113 0.73 -8.02 -10.59
C ALA A 113 0.91 -7.60 -9.12
N THR A 114 0.21 -8.28 -8.21
CA THR A 114 0.30 -8.01 -6.77
C THR A 114 1.68 -8.36 -6.24
N THR A 115 2.22 -9.52 -6.58
CA THR A 115 3.56 -9.97 -6.15
C THR A 115 4.64 -8.97 -6.57
N LEU A 116 4.65 -8.53 -7.82
CA LEU A 116 5.64 -7.56 -8.31
C LEU A 116 5.50 -6.18 -7.64
N SER A 117 4.29 -5.76 -7.31
CA SER A 117 4.07 -4.49 -6.58
C SER A 117 4.70 -4.50 -5.18
N PHE A 118 4.82 -5.68 -4.55
CA PHE A 118 5.50 -5.84 -3.26
C PHE A 118 7.03 -5.74 -3.34
N THR A 119 7.61 -5.41 -4.47
CA THR A 119 9.03 -4.99 -4.58
C THR A 119 9.27 -3.57 -4.08
N ALA A 120 8.23 -2.77 -3.82
CA ALA A 120 8.36 -1.39 -3.32
C ALA A 120 9.27 -1.25 -2.07
N PRO A 121 9.25 -2.13 -1.06
CA PRO A 121 10.19 -2.06 0.07
C PRO A 121 11.66 -2.24 -0.34
N ILE A 122 11.93 -3.02 -1.39
CA ILE A 122 13.27 -3.21 -1.96
C ILE A 122 13.76 -1.88 -2.53
N PHE A 123 12.94 -1.24 -3.36
CA PHE A 123 13.25 0.08 -3.92
C PHE A 123 13.31 1.16 -2.85
N ALA A 124 12.52 1.09 -1.77
CA ALA A 124 12.63 2.01 -0.64
C ALA A 124 14.01 1.91 0.03
N THR A 125 14.58 0.71 0.13
CA THR A 125 15.95 0.50 0.65
C THR A 125 17.00 1.13 -0.28
N ILE A 126 16.87 0.94 -1.59
CA ILE A 126 17.76 1.52 -2.60
C ILE A 126 17.67 3.05 -2.59
N LEU A 127 16.47 3.61 -2.60
CA LEU A 127 16.26 5.06 -2.55
C LEU A 127 16.75 5.67 -1.24
N SER A 128 16.61 4.99 -0.10
CA SER A 128 17.16 5.45 1.17
C SER A 128 18.68 5.61 1.11
N PHE A 129 19.38 4.70 0.42
CA PHE A 129 20.82 4.81 0.21
C PHE A 129 21.21 6.00 -0.68
N PHE A 130 20.57 6.14 -1.85
CA PHE A 130 20.96 7.17 -2.82
C PHE A 130 20.43 8.57 -2.47
N VAL A 131 19.17 8.68 -2.03
CA VAL A 131 18.47 9.95 -1.81
C VAL A 131 18.70 10.48 -0.39
N LEU A 132 18.55 9.60 0.63
CA LEU A 132 18.72 9.99 2.04
C LEU A 132 20.16 9.81 2.53
N LYS A 133 21.06 9.26 1.70
CA LYS A 133 22.47 8.96 2.03
C LYS A 133 22.61 8.12 3.31
N GLU A 134 21.61 7.27 3.59
CA GLU A 134 21.63 6.36 4.73
C GLU A 134 22.62 5.22 4.48
N ALA A 135 23.45 4.87 5.46
CA ALA A 135 24.33 3.71 5.37
C ALA A 135 23.52 2.41 5.35
N VAL A 136 23.47 1.75 4.21
CA VAL A 136 22.82 0.43 4.01
C VAL A 136 23.87 -0.66 4.17
N GLY A 137 23.76 -1.47 5.21
CA GLY A 137 24.69 -2.57 5.47
C GLY A 137 24.56 -3.74 4.49
N PRO A 138 25.59 -4.63 4.40
CA PRO A 138 25.64 -5.71 3.41
C PRO A 138 24.46 -6.68 3.50
N ARG A 139 23.90 -6.91 4.68
CA ARG A 139 22.74 -7.78 4.87
C ARG A 139 21.47 -7.22 4.21
N ARG A 140 21.29 -5.89 4.16
CA ARG A 140 20.16 -5.26 3.45
C ARG A 140 20.37 -5.34 1.94
N TRP A 141 21.60 -5.21 1.45
CA TRP A 141 21.93 -5.43 0.03
C TRP A 141 21.69 -6.89 -0.39
N ALA A 142 22.02 -7.86 0.47
CA ALA A 142 21.67 -9.26 0.22
C ALA A 142 20.16 -9.47 0.11
N ALA A 143 19.35 -8.82 0.97
CA ALA A 143 17.89 -8.87 0.85
C ALA A 143 17.40 -8.26 -0.48
N VAL A 144 17.96 -7.12 -0.89
CA VAL A 144 17.67 -6.50 -2.19
C VAL A 144 17.95 -7.48 -3.33
N ALA A 145 19.11 -8.17 -3.32
CA ALA A 145 19.46 -9.16 -4.34
C ALA A 145 18.47 -10.34 -4.35
N VAL A 146 18.09 -10.88 -3.20
CA VAL A 146 17.07 -11.95 -3.09
C VAL A 146 15.73 -11.50 -3.67
N GLY A 147 15.30 -10.26 -3.38
CA GLY A 147 14.06 -9.73 -3.93
C GLY A 147 14.09 -9.60 -5.46
N PHE A 148 15.21 -9.17 -6.06
CA PHE A 148 15.37 -9.14 -7.52
C PHE A 148 15.42 -10.53 -8.15
N ILE A 149 16.01 -11.53 -7.47
CA ILE A 149 15.91 -12.93 -7.91
C ILE A 149 14.43 -13.34 -7.93
N GLY A 150 13.64 -12.96 -6.93
CA GLY A 150 12.19 -13.19 -6.91
C GLY A 150 11.47 -12.59 -8.13
N VAL A 151 11.82 -11.36 -8.54
CA VAL A 151 11.27 -10.73 -9.76
C VAL A 151 11.61 -11.57 -11.00
N ILE A 152 12.88 -12.01 -11.15
CA ILE A 152 13.32 -12.84 -12.29
C ILE A 152 12.54 -14.17 -12.32
N VAL A 153 12.31 -14.78 -11.15
CA VAL A 153 11.53 -16.03 -11.04
C VAL A 153 10.08 -15.82 -11.48
N VAL A 154 9.43 -14.70 -11.10
CA VAL A 154 8.07 -14.37 -11.57
C VAL A 154 8.04 -14.13 -13.07
N MET A 155 9.04 -13.47 -13.63
CA MET A 155 9.11 -13.17 -15.07
C MET A 155 9.22 -14.39 -15.96
N ARG A 156 9.76 -15.51 -15.46
CA ARG A 156 9.94 -16.79 -16.21
C ARG A 156 10.64 -16.61 -17.55
N PRO A 157 11.80 -15.96 -17.64
CA PRO A 157 12.47 -15.76 -18.91
C PRO A 157 12.83 -17.13 -19.53
N GLY A 158 12.40 -17.36 -20.77
CA GLY A 158 12.76 -18.58 -21.54
C GLY A 158 11.86 -19.80 -21.29
N VAL A 159 10.80 -19.73 -20.51
CA VAL A 159 9.86 -20.83 -20.25
C VAL A 159 8.49 -20.53 -20.88
N GLY A 160 8.20 -21.13 -22.02
CA GLY A 160 6.89 -21.20 -22.72
C GLY A 160 6.09 -19.89 -22.82
N HIS A 161 5.28 -19.58 -21.85
CA HIS A 161 4.51 -18.33 -21.77
C HIS A 161 5.21 -17.36 -20.85
N SER A 162 6.07 -16.50 -21.40
CA SER A 162 6.71 -15.42 -20.65
C SER A 162 5.69 -14.35 -20.24
N VAL A 163 5.86 -13.80 -19.05
CA VAL A 163 5.05 -12.68 -18.54
C VAL A 163 5.30 -11.45 -19.43
N PRO A 164 4.26 -10.70 -19.87
CA PRO A 164 4.44 -9.51 -20.71
C PRO A 164 5.40 -8.51 -20.09
N LEU A 165 6.48 -8.19 -20.77
CA LEU A 165 7.54 -7.30 -20.29
C LEU A 165 7.00 -5.90 -19.94
N ALA A 166 6.04 -5.39 -20.72
CA ALA A 166 5.36 -4.12 -20.42
C ALA A 166 4.69 -4.14 -19.04
N GLY A 167 4.00 -5.23 -18.69
CA GLY A 167 3.36 -5.38 -17.38
C GLY A 167 4.37 -5.38 -16.23
N VAL A 168 5.51 -6.07 -16.42
CA VAL A 168 6.61 -6.08 -15.43
C VAL A 168 7.23 -4.68 -15.30
N ALA A 169 7.45 -3.98 -16.42
CA ALA A 169 8.00 -2.63 -16.40
C ALA A 169 7.08 -1.67 -15.63
N PHE A 170 5.76 -1.69 -15.88
CA PHE A 170 4.81 -0.89 -15.12
C PHE A 170 4.79 -1.26 -13.62
N ALA A 171 4.87 -2.55 -13.27
CA ALA A 171 4.94 -2.99 -11.88
C ALA A 171 6.17 -2.44 -11.17
N LEU A 172 7.35 -2.54 -11.78
CA LEU A 172 8.60 -2.06 -11.19
C LEU A 172 8.67 -0.53 -11.11
N ILE A 173 8.23 0.19 -12.16
CA ILE A 173 8.12 1.65 -12.14
C ILE A 173 7.15 2.08 -11.01
N GLY A 174 5.98 1.44 -10.92
CA GLY A 174 5.02 1.68 -9.85
C GLY A 174 5.60 1.42 -8.46
N ALA A 175 6.42 0.38 -8.30
CA ALA A 175 7.10 0.07 -7.05
C ALA A 175 8.15 1.13 -6.67
N VAL A 176 8.93 1.65 -7.63
CA VAL A 176 9.87 2.76 -7.43
C VAL A 176 9.13 4.03 -7.00
N LEU A 177 8.03 4.37 -7.69
CA LEU A 177 7.20 5.52 -7.34
C LEU A 177 6.58 5.38 -5.95
N THR A 178 6.10 4.17 -5.60
CA THR A 178 5.57 3.87 -4.26
C THR A 178 6.64 4.01 -3.18
N ALA A 179 7.87 3.60 -3.46
CA ALA A 179 9.01 3.84 -2.58
C ALA A 179 9.27 5.35 -2.39
N GLY A 180 9.18 6.14 -3.47
CA GLY A 180 9.25 7.60 -3.42
C GLY A 180 8.14 8.22 -2.58
N VAL A 181 6.90 7.73 -2.71
CA VAL A 181 5.77 8.13 -1.85
C VAL A 181 6.09 7.87 -0.37
N THR A 182 6.70 6.73 -0.05
CA THR A 182 7.08 6.41 1.34
C THR A 182 8.05 7.43 1.93
N ILE A 183 9.01 7.92 1.13
CA ILE A 183 9.95 8.97 1.54
C ILE A 183 9.22 10.30 1.77
N THR A 184 8.37 10.71 0.84
CA THR A 184 7.60 11.97 0.97
C THR A 184 6.62 11.93 2.14
N LEU A 185 6.01 10.78 2.43
CA LEU A 185 5.15 10.60 3.60
C LEU A 185 5.90 10.77 4.92
N ARG A 186 7.17 10.32 5.01
CA ARG A 186 8.01 10.56 6.19
C ARG A 186 8.21 12.05 6.46
N GLN A 187 8.36 12.86 5.40
CA GLN A 187 8.55 14.31 5.51
C GLN A 187 7.26 15.08 5.88
N LEU A 188 6.10 14.58 5.42
CA LEU A 188 4.81 15.21 5.67
C LEU A 188 4.21 14.85 7.03
N ARG A 189 4.52 13.67 7.56
CA ARG A 189 3.94 13.12 8.79
C ARG A 189 4.14 14.03 10.02
N ASP A 190 5.25 14.73 10.08
CA ASP A 190 5.61 15.55 11.23
C ASP A 190 4.99 16.96 11.17
N THR A 191 4.40 17.35 10.04
CA THR A 191 3.88 18.71 9.79
C THR A 191 2.43 18.77 9.38
N GLU A 192 1.84 17.66 8.94
CA GLU A 192 0.50 17.62 8.36
C GLU A 192 -0.37 16.55 9.02
N HIS A 193 -1.67 16.83 9.14
CA HIS A 193 -2.60 15.86 9.68
C HIS A 193 -2.81 14.69 8.69
N VAL A 194 -2.85 13.46 9.21
CA VAL A 194 -2.98 12.25 8.37
C VAL A 194 -4.27 12.29 7.53
N ALA A 195 -5.36 12.83 8.08
CA ALA A 195 -6.61 13.00 7.35
C ALA A 195 -6.46 13.88 6.11
N ALA A 196 -5.70 14.99 6.21
CA ALA A 196 -5.40 15.86 5.07
C ALA A 196 -4.60 15.11 3.99
N ILE A 197 -3.59 14.34 4.39
CA ILE A 197 -2.75 13.58 3.45
C ILE A 197 -3.60 12.57 2.66
N VAL A 198 -4.50 11.84 3.33
CA VAL A 198 -5.36 10.84 2.69
C VAL A 198 -6.41 11.53 1.81
N PHE A 199 -7.11 12.52 2.33
CA PHE A 199 -8.18 13.22 1.61
C PHE A 199 -7.66 13.89 0.33
N TRP A 200 -6.63 14.72 0.43
CA TRP A 200 -6.07 15.43 -0.74
C TRP A 200 -5.50 14.48 -1.79
N PHE A 201 -5.02 13.32 -1.38
CA PHE A 201 -4.62 12.28 -2.32
C PHE A 201 -5.80 11.69 -3.09
N PHE A 202 -6.93 11.39 -2.44
CA PHE A 202 -8.13 10.92 -3.11
C PHE A 202 -8.71 11.99 -4.05
N VAL A 203 -8.70 13.26 -3.63
CA VAL A 203 -9.09 14.40 -4.48
C VAL A 203 -8.18 14.47 -5.72
N ALA A 204 -6.86 14.40 -5.54
CA ALA A 204 -5.92 14.45 -6.67
C ALA A 204 -6.14 13.27 -7.64
N CYS A 205 -6.35 12.05 -7.13
CA CYS A 205 -6.68 10.89 -7.97
C CYS A 205 -8.00 11.09 -8.74
N SER A 206 -9.03 11.64 -8.09
CA SER A 206 -10.32 11.91 -8.73
C SER A 206 -10.20 12.99 -9.81
N VAL A 207 -9.46 14.07 -9.54
CA VAL A 207 -9.25 15.17 -10.50
C VAL A 207 -8.47 14.68 -11.71
N VAL A 208 -7.33 14.01 -11.50
CA VAL A 208 -6.52 13.49 -12.61
C VAL A 208 -7.30 12.45 -13.41
N GLY A 209 -8.00 11.54 -12.72
CA GLY A 209 -8.86 10.56 -13.38
C GLY A 209 -9.96 11.22 -14.21
N ALA A 210 -10.64 12.25 -13.68
CA ALA A 210 -11.67 13.00 -14.40
C ALA A 210 -11.13 13.72 -15.66
N ILE A 211 -9.91 14.26 -15.59
CA ILE A 211 -9.24 14.89 -16.74
C ILE A 211 -8.93 13.85 -17.83
N LEU A 212 -8.54 12.65 -17.44
CA LEU A 212 -8.18 11.58 -18.39
C LEU A 212 -9.41 10.83 -18.93
N LEU A 213 -10.52 10.83 -18.20
CA LEU A 213 -11.73 10.09 -18.53
C LEU A 213 -12.28 10.38 -19.95
N PRO A 214 -12.34 11.63 -20.45
CA PRO A 214 -12.82 11.93 -21.80
C PRO A 214 -11.99 11.29 -22.93
N PHE A 215 -10.74 10.92 -22.66
CA PHE A 215 -9.83 10.36 -23.68
C PHE A 215 -9.84 8.84 -23.71
N VAL A 216 -10.23 8.19 -22.62
CA VAL A 216 -10.15 6.72 -22.50
C VAL A 216 -11.43 6.10 -21.96
N GLY A 217 -12.37 6.90 -21.48
CA GLY A 217 -13.61 6.44 -20.86
C GLY A 217 -14.58 5.88 -21.89
N HIS A 218 -15.18 4.75 -21.56
CA HIS A 218 -16.21 4.08 -22.34
C HIS A 218 -17.45 3.81 -21.47
N TRP A 219 -18.60 3.62 -22.12
CA TRP A 219 -19.79 3.15 -21.43
C TRP A 219 -19.67 1.66 -21.12
N HIS A 220 -19.80 1.32 -19.86
CA HIS A 220 -19.72 -0.07 -19.38
C HIS A 220 -21.09 -0.56 -18.93
N PRO A 221 -21.32 -1.87 -18.95
CA PRO A 221 -22.51 -2.49 -18.35
C PRO A 221 -22.64 -2.18 -16.86
N LEU A 222 -23.87 -2.22 -16.32
CA LEU A 222 -24.14 -1.92 -14.91
C LEU A 222 -23.37 -2.84 -13.94
N SER A 223 -23.11 -4.08 -14.33
CA SER A 223 -22.28 -5.02 -13.58
C SER A 223 -20.85 -4.52 -13.36
N VAL A 224 -20.24 -3.94 -14.39
CA VAL A 224 -18.89 -3.35 -14.33
C VAL A 224 -18.89 -2.10 -13.45
N PHE A 225 -19.91 -1.25 -13.53
CA PHE A 225 -20.05 -0.12 -12.60
C PHE A 225 -20.16 -0.61 -11.15
N GLY A 226 -20.86 -1.73 -10.90
CA GLY A 226 -20.87 -2.35 -9.58
C GLY A 226 -19.50 -2.73 -9.06
N LEU A 227 -18.62 -3.29 -9.92
CA LEU A 227 -17.23 -3.60 -9.60
C LEU A 227 -16.42 -2.32 -9.28
N LEU A 228 -16.62 -1.26 -10.07
CA LEU A 228 -15.92 0.02 -9.89
C LEU A 228 -16.34 0.71 -8.59
N ILE A 229 -17.64 0.74 -8.27
CA ILE A 229 -18.16 1.25 -6.99
C ILE A 229 -17.59 0.42 -5.83
N GLY A 230 -17.67 -0.90 -5.93
CA GLY A 230 -17.12 -1.83 -4.93
C GLY A 230 -15.63 -1.61 -4.70
N SER A 231 -14.86 -1.39 -5.78
CA SER A 231 -13.43 -1.07 -5.68
C SER A 231 -13.17 0.24 -4.93
N GLY A 232 -13.99 1.26 -5.16
CA GLY A 232 -13.86 2.55 -4.49
C GLY A 232 -14.16 2.45 -2.99
N VAL A 233 -15.26 1.80 -2.62
CA VAL A 233 -15.63 1.56 -1.22
C VAL A 233 -14.57 0.71 -0.52
N ALA A 234 -14.17 -0.41 -1.12
CA ALA A 234 -13.13 -1.29 -0.56
C ALA A 234 -11.80 -0.55 -0.42
N GLY A 235 -11.39 0.25 -1.42
CA GLY A 235 -10.18 1.06 -1.37
C GLY A 235 -10.21 2.16 -0.32
N GLY A 236 -11.36 2.81 -0.12
CA GLY A 236 -11.59 3.77 0.96
C GLY A 236 -11.47 3.11 2.33
N LEU A 237 -12.17 2.01 2.57
CA LEU A 237 -12.11 1.24 3.81
C LEU A 237 -10.69 0.72 4.09
N ALA A 238 -10.02 0.19 3.06
CA ALA A 238 -8.63 -0.26 3.18
C ALA A 238 -7.71 0.85 3.68
N GLN A 239 -7.85 2.05 3.13
CA GLN A 239 -7.07 3.21 3.53
C GLN A 239 -7.36 3.63 4.97
N LEU A 240 -8.65 3.57 5.41
CA LEU A 240 -9.05 3.86 6.78
C LEU A 240 -8.45 2.85 7.75
N PHE A 241 -8.64 1.56 7.51
CA PHE A 241 -8.11 0.50 8.37
C PHE A 241 -6.58 0.52 8.44
N MET A 242 -5.91 0.77 7.31
CA MET A 242 -4.46 0.93 7.27
C MET A 242 -3.99 2.08 8.14
N THR A 243 -4.64 3.24 8.04
CA THR A 243 -4.31 4.43 8.82
C THR A 243 -4.60 4.23 10.31
N ALA A 244 -5.76 3.68 10.66
CA ALA A 244 -6.13 3.37 12.04
C ALA A 244 -5.18 2.32 12.67
N SER A 245 -4.74 1.34 11.90
CA SER A 245 -3.74 0.37 12.34
C SER A 245 -2.43 1.04 12.78
N LEU A 246 -1.94 2.02 12.01
CA LEU A 246 -0.71 2.75 12.32
C LEU A 246 -0.81 3.67 13.53
N GLN A 247 -2.03 4.06 13.92
CA GLN A 247 -2.28 4.80 15.17
C GLN A 247 -2.22 3.88 16.40
N LYS A 248 -2.51 2.58 16.23
CA LYS A 248 -2.61 1.60 17.31
C LYS A 248 -1.35 0.77 17.52
N ALA A 249 -0.55 0.56 16.47
CA ALA A 249 0.63 -0.28 16.56
C ALA A 249 1.80 0.26 15.72
N PRO A 250 3.05 -0.02 16.12
CA PRO A 250 4.23 0.36 15.34
C PRO A 250 4.22 -0.27 13.95
N VAL A 251 4.70 0.47 12.95
CA VAL A 251 4.79 0.01 11.55
C VAL A 251 5.47 -1.35 11.44
N ALA A 252 6.56 -1.56 12.19
CA ALA A 252 7.33 -2.81 12.14
C ALA A 252 6.53 -4.05 12.59
N VAL A 253 5.49 -3.86 13.39
CA VAL A 253 4.61 -4.95 13.87
C VAL A 253 3.53 -5.24 12.84
N VAL A 254 2.99 -4.21 12.19
CA VAL A 254 1.82 -4.36 11.30
C VAL A 254 2.19 -4.55 9.82
N ALA A 255 3.33 -4.04 9.36
CA ALA A 255 3.76 -4.16 7.97
C ALA A 255 3.86 -5.60 7.42
N PRO A 256 4.24 -6.63 8.20
CA PRO A 256 4.22 -8.02 7.74
C PRO A 256 2.85 -8.47 7.23
N PHE A 257 1.76 -7.95 7.80
CA PHE A 257 0.40 -8.34 7.41
C PHE A 257 -0.02 -7.78 6.05
N ASP A 258 0.72 -6.82 5.47
CA ASP A 258 0.46 -6.34 4.10
C ASP A 258 0.66 -7.46 3.07
N TYR A 259 1.58 -8.40 3.32
CA TYR A 259 1.82 -9.54 2.44
C TYR A 259 0.63 -10.49 2.32
N LEU A 260 -0.38 -10.40 3.21
CA LEU A 260 -1.66 -11.09 3.05
C LEU A 260 -2.38 -10.69 1.76
N GLN A 261 -2.10 -9.53 1.19
CA GLN A 261 -2.63 -9.13 -0.11
C GLN A 261 -2.14 -10.07 -1.24
N ILE A 262 -0.95 -10.64 -1.15
CA ILE A 262 -0.48 -11.65 -2.11
C ILE A 262 -1.35 -12.92 -1.98
N VAL A 263 -1.64 -13.35 -0.75
CA VAL A 263 -2.54 -14.49 -0.50
C VAL A 263 -3.93 -14.17 -1.05
N GLY A 264 -4.46 -12.98 -0.77
CA GLY A 264 -5.74 -12.52 -1.32
C GLY A 264 -5.76 -12.51 -2.85
N ALA A 265 -4.69 -12.04 -3.50
CA ALA A 265 -4.57 -12.03 -4.95
C ALA A 265 -4.54 -13.45 -5.55
N ILE A 266 -3.90 -14.39 -4.89
CA ILE A 266 -3.89 -15.81 -5.28
C ILE A 266 -5.30 -16.41 -5.14
N VAL A 267 -5.94 -16.20 -3.99
CA VAL A 267 -7.28 -16.75 -3.71
C VAL A 267 -8.32 -16.18 -4.68
N PHE A 268 -8.39 -14.85 -4.83
CA PHE A 268 -9.34 -14.22 -5.74
C PHE A 268 -9.02 -14.48 -7.21
N GLY A 269 -7.74 -14.56 -7.59
CA GLY A 269 -7.32 -14.94 -8.93
C GLY A 269 -7.80 -16.35 -9.31
N TRP A 270 -7.65 -17.30 -8.39
CA TRP A 270 -8.12 -18.65 -8.59
C TRP A 270 -9.65 -18.73 -8.56
N TRP A 271 -10.30 -18.17 -7.56
CA TRP A 271 -11.73 -18.32 -7.33
C TRP A 271 -12.59 -17.54 -8.34
N LEU A 272 -12.23 -16.28 -8.63
CA LEU A 272 -13.05 -15.40 -9.49
C LEU A 272 -12.63 -15.43 -10.95
N MET A 273 -11.39 -15.79 -11.27
CA MET A 273 -10.81 -15.67 -12.61
C MET A 273 -10.32 -17.00 -13.16
N ALA A 274 -10.51 -18.11 -12.42
CA ALA A 274 -9.99 -19.44 -12.75
C ALA A 274 -8.45 -19.44 -13.05
N ALA A 275 -7.73 -18.43 -12.60
CA ALA A 275 -6.30 -18.25 -12.82
C ALA A 275 -5.52 -18.97 -11.72
N THR A 276 -5.05 -20.19 -12.00
CA THR A 276 -4.20 -20.93 -11.05
C THR A 276 -2.80 -20.31 -11.01
N PRO A 277 -2.26 -19.97 -9.80
CA PRO A 277 -0.91 -19.46 -9.68
C PRO A 277 0.08 -20.54 -10.08
N THR A 278 1.11 -20.18 -10.84
CA THR A 278 2.16 -21.13 -11.19
C THR A 278 3.15 -21.27 -10.02
N LEU A 279 3.91 -22.37 -10.02
CA LEU A 279 4.97 -22.58 -9.04
C LEU A 279 6.00 -21.45 -9.04
N THR A 280 6.30 -20.88 -10.21
CA THR A 280 7.21 -19.74 -10.32
C THR A 280 6.62 -18.47 -9.69
N THR A 281 5.32 -18.22 -9.85
CA THR A 281 4.63 -17.12 -9.15
C THR A 281 4.73 -17.29 -7.63
N LEU A 282 4.46 -18.50 -7.13
CA LEU A 282 4.52 -18.80 -5.69
C LEU A 282 5.95 -18.68 -5.14
N ALA A 283 6.94 -19.23 -5.85
CA ALA A 283 8.34 -19.14 -5.46
C ALA A 283 8.85 -17.69 -5.48
N GLY A 284 8.54 -16.93 -6.52
CA GLY A 284 8.90 -15.51 -6.62
C GLY A 284 8.21 -14.68 -5.54
N ALA A 285 6.93 -14.93 -5.26
CA ALA A 285 6.20 -14.28 -4.17
C ALA A 285 6.85 -14.55 -2.81
N ALA A 286 7.26 -15.79 -2.53
CA ALA A 286 7.97 -16.16 -1.30
C ALA A 286 9.32 -15.43 -1.19
N LEU A 287 10.09 -15.32 -2.28
CA LEU A 287 11.37 -14.60 -2.30
C LEU A 287 11.17 -13.09 -2.07
N ILE A 288 10.23 -12.46 -2.76
CA ILE A 288 9.94 -11.03 -2.61
C ILE A 288 9.42 -10.74 -1.20
N ALA A 289 8.48 -11.53 -0.70
CA ALA A 289 7.93 -11.37 0.63
C ALA A 289 9.00 -11.55 1.72
N SER A 290 9.81 -12.60 1.65
CA SER A 290 10.89 -12.85 2.62
C SER A 290 11.94 -11.73 2.61
N SER A 291 12.32 -11.22 1.44
CA SER A 291 13.23 -10.08 1.29
C SER A 291 12.67 -8.81 1.96
N GLY A 292 11.41 -8.47 1.68
CA GLY A 292 10.77 -7.29 2.23
C GLY A 292 10.53 -7.40 3.75
N LEU A 293 10.09 -8.57 4.24
CA LEU A 293 9.93 -8.85 5.67
C LEU A 293 11.27 -8.75 6.42
N TYR A 294 12.33 -9.33 5.86
CA TYR A 294 13.66 -9.24 6.44
C TYR A 294 14.15 -7.79 6.53
N THR A 295 13.92 -7.01 5.47
CA THR A 295 14.30 -5.60 5.43
C THR A 295 13.55 -4.79 6.52
N ALA A 296 12.24 -5.00 6.66
CA ALA A 296 11.41 -4.34 7.68
C ALA A 296 11.83 -4.74 9.11
N TRP A 297 12.07 -6.04 9.34
CA TRP A 297 12.57 -6.53 10.62
C TRP A 297 13.93 -5.93 10.99
N ARG A 298 14.85 -5.87 10.04
CA ARG A 298 16.20 -5.33 10.26
C ARG A 298 16.18 -3.84 10.57
N GLU A 299 15.31 -3.07 9.92
CA GLU A 299 15.11 -1.66 10.24
C GLU A 299 14.60 -1.47 11.67
N HIS A 300 13.66 -2.31 12.10
CA HIS A 300 13.14 -2.30 13.47
C HIS A 300 14.24 -2.56 14.52
N VAL A 301 15.07 -3.58 14.30
CA VAL A 301 16.18 -3.92 15.19
C VAL A 301 17.19 -2.77 15.32
N ARG A 302 17.52 -2.10 14.18
CA ARG A 302 18.42 -0.94 14.22
C ARG A 302 17.84 0.23 15.00
N ARG A 303 16.57 0.54 14.82
CA ARG A 303 15.91 1.62 15.59
C ARG A 303 15.90 1.35 17.08
N LYS A 304 15.65 0.11 17.49
CA LYS A 304 15.78 -0.25 18.91
C LYS A 304 17.20 -0.06 19.44
N ALA A 305 18.22 -0.47 18.71
CA ALA A 305 19.61 -0.32 19.11
C ALA A 305 20.04 1.15 19.25
N SER A 306 19.56 2.05 18.36
CA SER A 306 19.88 3.48 18.44
C SER A 306 19.20 4.20 19.61
N LEU A 307 18.06 3.69 20.10
CA LEU A 307 17.37 4.25 21.27
C LEU A 307 17.99 3.80 22.60
N ILE A 308 18.78 2.74 22.60
CA ILE A 308 19.44 2.17 23.80
C ILE A 308 20.85 2.75 24.02
N GLN A 309 21.48 3.35 23.00
CA GLN A 309 22.76 4.04 23.20
C GLN A 309 22.54 5.36 23.96
N PRO A 310 23.06 5.49 25.21
CA PRO A 310 23.04 6.78 25.89
C PRO A 310 23.83 7.79 25.06
N THR A 311 23.29 9.00 24.88
CA THR A 311 24.05 10.14 24.41
C THR A 311 25.28 10.23 25.29
N ALA A 312 26.47 9.96 24.73
CA ALA A 312 27.72 10.22 25.42
C ALA A 312 27.72 11.70 25.84
N PRO A 313 28.05 12.03 27.10
CA PRO A 313 28.16 13.42 27.49
C PRO A 313 29.25 14.08 26.63
N LEU A 314 28.89 15.21 26.04
CA LEU A 314 29.87 16.12 25.42
C LEU A 314 30.84 16.55 26.52
N VAL A 315 32.06 16.03 26.48
CA VAL A 315 33.20 16.53 27.26
C VAL A 315 33.83 17.66 26.48
#